data_1d6452251ed5b943c664749ce74d56c8
#
_entry.id   1d6452251ed5b943c664749ce74d56c8
#
_cell.length_a   1.000
_cell.length_b   1.000
_cell.length_c   1.000
_cell.angle_alpha   90.00
_cell.angle_beta   90.00
_cell.angle_gamma   90.00
#
_symmetry.space_group_name_H-M   'P 1'
#
loop_
_entity.id
_entity.type
_entity.pdbx_description
1 polymer ?
#
loop_
_entity_poly.entity_id
_entity_poly.type
_entity_poly.pdbx_seq_one_letter_code
_entity_poly.pdbx_strand_id
1 'polypeptide(L)'
;MLWLMDTALTRSQYVRWRTAIFAIFLASGLSIATWASRVPSIKLALEVDKAQVGMLLLGAGIASIIGISTSPAIMARTGARLGMMVSIATFATGVALIGIGANVLGSYAVVLIGLVLFGLGNGCVDVMMNVEATAIEQQSGKTILPLFHAFFSFGTVIGAALGALAAQLQIDVFTHTLTVAVVIAVIGVISIANVPRREEALDPSSAHDEKAPWRERMHTALVAWREPRTYAIGVVMLGMSFAEGGANDWLALGVAEDHGGGSALGAAALATFSVAMTAVRIFGGPLVDRFGRVVVLRVLAVAAASGILLFILAPSLPLVFVGAALWGVGASLGFPLGMSAAADDPAKAAARVSAAATIGYISFLGGPPVLGFISEHIGLLNTLFILVGLVVLSGLFSGAARPLRAEEMSSRTAASASTRQG
;
A
#
# COMPACT_ATOMS: atom_id res chain seq x y z
N MET A 1 6.27 -42.42 18.13
CA MET A 1 6.43 -41.52 19.31
C MET A 1 7.91 -41.21 19.44
N LEU A 2 8.39 -40.05 18.90
CA LEU A 2 9.77 -39.51 19.00
C LEU A 2 10.22 -38.87 17.65
N TRP A 3 9.46 -37.89 17.11
CA TRP A 3 9.94 -36.96 16.07
C TRP A 3 9.08 -35.69 16.10
N LEU A 4 9.01 -35.05 17.25
CA LEU A 4 8.54 -33.68 17.42
C LEU A 4 9.54 -32.99 18.36
N MET A 5 10.81 -32.87 17.91
CA MET A 5 11.69 -31.86 18.48
C MET A 5 11.37 -30.56 17.74
N ASP A 6 10.39 -29.87 18.28
CA ASP A 6 10.12 -28.45 18.08
C ASP A 6 11.45 -27.71 18.38
N THR A 7 12.21 -27.36 17.34
CA THR A 7 13.41 -26.56 17.51
C THR A 7 12.97 -25.12 17.73
N ALA A 8 12.54 -24.83 18.97
CA ALA A 8 12.20 -23.50 19.41
C ALA A 8 13.36 -22.57 19.03
N LEU A 9 13.08 -21.52 18.25
CA LEU A 9 14.07 -20.56 17.84
C LEU A 9 14.75 -19.95 19.08
N THR A 10 16.06 -19.88 19.08
CA THR A 10 16.78 -19.17 20.15
C THR A 10 16.38 -17.67 20.11
N ARG A 11 16.49 -16.98 21.24
CA ARG A 11 16.22 -15.54 21.33
C ARG A 11 17.00 -14.74 20.28
N SER A 12 18.23 -15.13 19.99
CA SER A 12 19.08 -14.49 18.98
C SER A 12 18.52 -14.71 17.56
N GLN A 13 18.10 -15.93 17.23
CA GLN A 13 17.49 -16.24 15.92
C GLN A 13 16.18 -15.49 15.75
N TYR A 14 15.32 -15.43 16.78
CA TYR A 14 14.09 -14.65 16.75
C TYR A 14 14.34 -13.16 16.51
N VAL A 15 15.30 -12.55 17.22
CA VAL A 15 15.65 -11.13 17.05
C VAL A 15 16.17 -10.86 15.63
N ARG A 16 17.06 -11.71 15.11
CA ARG A 16 17.59 -11.58 13.74
C ARG A 16 16.48 -11.67 12.69
N TRP A 17 15.60 -12.65 12.82
CA TRP A 17 14.46 -12.79 11.92
C TRP A 17 13.52 -11.58 11.96
N ARG A 18 13.14 -11.12 13.15
CA ARG A 18 12.31 -9.93 13.32
C ARG A 18 12.95 -8.69 12.70
N THR A 19 14.24 -8.47 12.95
CA THR A 19 14.98 -7.33 12.36
C THR A 19 15.06 -7.42 10.84
N ALA A 20 15.24 -8.63 10.30
CA ALA A 20 15.26 -8.87 8.87
C ALA A 20 13.92 -8.47 8.21
N ILE A 21 12.80 -8.85 8.80
CA ILE A 21 11.47 -8.48 8.25
C ILE A 21 11.23 -6.97 8.37
N PHE A 22 11.62 -6.31 9.47
CA PHE A 22 11.59 -4.84 9.55
C PHE A 22 12.39 -4.18 8.42
N ALA A 23 13.56 -4.69 8.11
CA ALA A 23 14.41 -4.16 7.04
C ALA A 23 13.78 -4.38 5.64
N ILE A 24 13.06 -5.50 5.42
CA ILE A 24 12.35 -5.74 4.17
C ILE A 24 11.17 -4.77 4.01
N PHE A 25 10.37 -4.53 5.07
CA PHE A 25 9.31 -3.51 5.03
C PHE A 25 9.87 -2.12 4.71
N LEU A 26 10.97 -1.74 5.35
CA LEU A 26 11.65 -0.47 5.08
C LEU A 26 12.15 -0.39 3.63
N ALA A 27 12.77 -1.45 3.10
CA ALA A 27 13.25 -1.49 1.72
C ALA A 27 12.11 -1.40 0.70
N SER A 28 10.97 -2.04 0.98
CA SER A 28 9.77 -1.95 0.13
C SER A 28 9.25 -0.50 0.07
N GLY A 29 9.09 0.17 1.22
CA GLY A 29 8.68 1.57 1.29
C GLY A 29 9.68 2.51 0.61
N LEU A 30 10.99 2.31 0.85
CA LEU A 30 12.07 3.05 0.21
C LEU A 30 11.99 2.96 -1.32
N SER A 31 11.73 1.76 -1.86
CA SER A 31 11.67 1.52 -3.30
C SER A 31 10.52 2.27 -3.98
N ILE A 32 9.34 2.27 -3.36
CA ILE A 32 8.17 2.99 -3.87
C ILE A 32 8.43 4.48 -3.93
N ALA A 33 8.89 5.09 -2.84
CA ALA A 33 9.11 6.52 -2.79
C ALA A 33 10.30 6.98 -3.66
N THR A 34 11.25 6.09 -3.95
CA THR A 34 12.39 6.41 -4.82
C THR A 34 11.95 6.79 -6.22
N TRP A 35 11.13 5.98 -6.90
CA TRP A 35 10.68 6.33 -8.23
C TRP A 35 9.56 7.37 -8.19
N ALA A 36 8.63 7.29 -7.21
CA ALA A 36 7.52 8.24 -7.08
C ALA A 36 8.01 9.68 -6.92
N SER A 37 9.05 9.93 -6.11
CA SER A 37 9.66 11.24 -5.96
C SER A 37 10.39 11.73 -7.22
N ARG A 38 10.73 10.84 -8.14
CA ARG A 38 11.44 11.14 -9.40
C ARG A 38 10.53 11.19 -10.63
N VAL A 39 9.22 11.00 -10.48
CA VAL A 39 8.26 11.07 -11.59
C VAL A 39 8.42 12.33 -12.44
N PRO A 40 8.57 13.55 -11.88
CA PRO A 40 8.79 14.75 -12.68
C PRO A 40 10.07 14.67 -13.52
N SER A 41 11.16 14.15 -12.95
CA SER A 41 12.43 14.01 -13.66
C SER A 41 12.36 12.93 -14.75
N ILE A 42 11.66 11.81 -14.49
CA ILE A 42 11.45 10.73 -15.46
C ILE A 42 10.60 11.23 -16.64
N LYS A 43 9.50 11.95 -16.34
CA LYS A 43 8.63 12.55 -17.35
C LYS A 43 9.40 13.50 -18.27
N LEU A 44 10.23 14.36 -17.67
CA LEU A 44 11.06 15.31 -18.42
C LEU A 44 12.12 14.59 -19.28
N ALA A 45 12.80 13.58 -18.73
CA ALA A 45 13.83 12.82 -19.43
C ALA A 45 13.30 12.01 -20.62
N LEU A 46 12.05 11.54 -20.53
CA LEU A 46 11.38 10.77 -21.60
C LEU A 46 10.57 11.66 -22.57
N GLU A 47 10.41 12.97 -22.26
CA GLU A 47 9.57 13.91 -23.03
C GLU A 47 8.13 13.42 -23.22
N VAL A 48 7.56 12.77 -22.17
CA VAL A 48 6.22 12.17 -22.21
C VAL A 48 5.16 13.08 -21.58
N ASP A 49 3.89 12.88 -21.95
CA ASP A 49 2.75 13.55 -21.35
C ASP A 49 2.26 12.88 -20.05
N LYS A 50 1.27 13.47 -19.36
CA LYS A 50 0.71 12.96 -18.12
C LYS A 50 -0.07 11.66 -18.33
N ALA A 51 -0.72 11.48 -19.49
CA ALA A 51 -1.43 10.25 -19.83
C ALA A 51 -0.45 9.08 -19.98
N GLN A 52 0.69 9.31 -20.63
CA GLN A 52 1.75 8.31 -20.77
C GLN A 52 2.38 7.95 -19.41
N VAL A 53 2.56 8.92 -18.50
CA VAL A 53 2.93 8.62 -17.10
C VAL A 53 1.87 7.75 -16.44
N GLY A 54 0.59 8.08 -16.58
CA GLY A 54 -0.51 7.26 -16.07
C GLY A 54 -0.48 5.82 -16.60
N MET A 55 -0.11 5.61 -17.86
CA MET A 55 0.04 4.26 -18.44
C MET A 55 1.24 3.49 -17.88
N LEU A 56 2.35 4.18 -17.57
CA LEU A 56 3.48 3.59 -16.86
C LEU A 56 3.05 3.08 -15.47
N LEU A 57 2.30 3.89 -14.73
CA LEU A 57 1.78 3.56 -13.40
C LEU A 57 0.75 2.40 -13.46
N LEU A 58 -0.10 2.39 -14.50
CA LEU A 58 -1.02 1.26 -14.75
C LEU A 58 -0.26 -0.05 -14.94
N GLY A 59 0.82 -0.04 -15.70
CA GLY A 59 1.68 -1.21 -15.90
C GLY A 59 2.23 -1.75 -14.59
N ALA A 60 2.74 -0.87 -13.72
CA ALA A 60 3.20 -1.24 -12.38
C ALA A 60 2.06 -1.80 -11.51
N GLY A 61 0.87 -1.18 -11.54
CA GLY A 61 -0.30 -1.59 -10.78
C GLY A 61 -0.81 -2.98 -11.17
N ILE A 62 -0.96 -3.24 -12.47
CA ILE A 62 -1.35 -4.57 -12.99
C ILE A 62 -0.34 -5.63 -12.57
N ALA A 63 0.95 -5.35 -12.73
CA ALA A 63 2.02 -6.26 -12.37
C ALA A 63 2.03 -6.53 -10.84
N SER A 64 1.75 -5.53 -10.01
CA SER A 64 1.63 -5.68 -8.56
C SER A 64 0.48 -6.62 -8.17
N ILE A 65 -0.69 -6.48 -8.80
CA ILE A 65 -1.83 -7.38 -8.57
C ILE A 65 -1.48 -8.83 -8.98
N ILE A 66 -0.79 -9.01 -10.11
CA ILE A 66 -0.30 -10.32 -10.53
C ILE A 66 0.68 -10.88 -9.49
N GLY A 67 1.60 -10.06 -8.98
CA GLY A 67 2.53 -10.42 -7.92
C GLY A 67 1.82 -10.88 -6.64
N ILE A 68 0.88 -10.08 -6.14
CA ILE A 68 0.06 -10.41 -4.96
C ILE A 68 -0.67 -11.74 -5.17
N SER A 69 -1.31 -11.91 -6.32
CA SER A 69 -2.14 -13.09 -6.64
C SER A 69 -1.32 -14.37 -6.81
N THR A 70 -0.10 -14.27 -7.32
CA THR A 70 0.78 -15.42 -7.56
C THR A 70 1.67 -15.78 -6.37
N SER A 71 1.84 -14.85 -5.43
CA SER A 71 2.70 -14.98 -4.26
C SER A 71 2.43 -16.25 -3.42
N PRO A 72 1.17 -16.63 -3.09
CA PRO A 72 0.91 -17.86 -2.34
C PRO A 72 1.41 -19.11 -3.07
N ALA A 73 1.23 -19.18 -4.40
CA ALA A 73 1.68 -20.31 -5.19
C ALA A 73 3.22 -20.37 -5.31
N ILE A 74 3.89 -19.21 -5.39
CA ILE A 74 5.35 -19.13 -5.36
C ILE A 74 5.85 -19.60 -4.00
N MET A 75 5.27 -19.08 -2.92
CA MET A 75 5.65 -19.41 -1.55
C MET A 75 5.47 -20.90 -1.24
N ALA A 76 4.37 -21.51 -1.69
CA ALA A 76 4.11 -22.94 -1.54
C ALA A 76 5.14 -23.83 -2.28
N ARG A 77 5.73 -23.35 -3.38
CA ARG A 77 6.71 -24.12 -4.17
C ARG A 77 8.15 -23.88 -3.74
N THR A 78 8.48 -22.67 -3.31
CA THR A 78 9.86 -22.25 -3.07
C THR A 78 10.15 -21.95 -1.60
N GLY A 79 9.12 -21.88 -0.76
CA GLY A 79 9.18 -21.36 0.60
C GLY A 79 9.31 -19.82 0.61
N ALA A 80 8.94 -19.21 1.75
CA ALA A 80 8.97 -17.76 1.92
C ALA A 80 10.36 -17.14 1.68
N ARG A 81 11.43 -17.83 2.13
CA ARG A 81 12.82 -17.34 2.02
C ARG A 81 13.26 -17.15 0.57
N LEU A 82 13.16 -18.19 -0.26
CA LEU A 82 13.56 -18.12 -1.67
C LEU A 82 12.61 -17.24 -2.47
N GLY A 83 11.31 -17.33 -2.18
CA GLY A 83 10.29 -16.48 -2.80
C GLY A 83 10.60 -14.99 -2.59
N MET A 84 10.84 -14.55 -1.35
CA MET A 84 11.23 -13.17 -1.06
C MET A 84 12.55 -12.77 -1.71
N MET A 85 13.55 -13.65 -1.74
CA MET A 85 14.84 -13.36 -2.38
C MET A 85 14.66 -13.04 -3.88
N VAL A 86 13.95 -13.91 -4.61
CA VAL A 86 13.68 -13.71 -6.05
C VAL A 86 12.85 -12.44 -6.27
N SER A 87 11.84 -12.22 -5.45
CA SER A 87 10.96 -11.06 -5.57
C SER A 87 11.68 -9.74 -5.28
N ILE A 88 12.55 -9.69 -4.25
CA ILE A 88 13.39 -8.52 -3.96
C ILE A 88 14.38 -8.26 -5.11
N ALA A 89 15.02 -9.30 -5.64
CA ALA A 89 15.89 -9.15 -6.79
C ALA A 89 15.12 -8.60 -8.02
N THR A 90 13.90 -9.07 -8.24
CA THR A 90 13.04 -8.64 -9.34
C THR A 90 12.69 -7.16 -9.21
N PHE A 91 12.20 -6.70 -8.05
CA PHE A 91 11.85 -5.29 -7.91
C PHE A 91 13.08 -4.37 -7.83
N ALA A 92 14.20 -4.80 -7.26
CA ALA A 92 15.44 -4.03 -7.30
C ALA A 92 15.94 -3.85 -8.74
N THR A 93 15.90 -4.91 -9.56
CA THR A 93 16.18 -4.83 -11.00
C THR A 93 15.22 -3.85 -11.68
N GLY A 94 13.93 -3.89 -11.33
CA GLY A 94 12.94 -2.96 -11.84
C GLY A 94 13.30 -1.49 -11.55
N VAL A 95 13.69 -1.19 -10.30
CA VAL A 95 14.14 0.16 -9.90
C VAL A 95 15.37 0.60 -10.70
N ALA A 96 16.36 -0.27 -10.92
CA ALA A 96 17.53 0.04 -11.75
C ALA A 96 17.15 0.31 -13.20
N LEU A 97 16.25 -0.50 -13.79
CA LEU A 97 15.79 -0.33 -15.18
C LEU A 97 15.01 0.96 -15.40
N ILE A 98 14.28 1.46 -14.39
CA ILE A 98 13.62 2.77 -14.49
C ILE A 98 14.66 3.86 -14.79
N GLY A 99 15.77 3.88 -14.06
CA GLY A 99 16.82 4.87 -14.30
C GLY A 99 17.58 4.65 -15.61
N ILE A 100 17.88 3.41 -15.96
CA ILE A 100 18.51 3.07 -17.26
C ILE A 100 17.61 3.54 -18.41
N GLY A 101 16.31 3.24 -18.33
CA GLY A 101 15.35 3.64 -19.34
C GLY A 101 15.20 5.14 -19.46
N ALA A 102 15.17 5.87 -18.33
CA ALA A 102 14.96 7.31 -18.32
C ALA A 102 16.18 8.11 -18.83
N ASN A 103 17.39 7.82 -18.33
CA ASN A 103 18.55 8.67 -18.59
C ASN A 103 19.59 8.07 -19.55
N VAL A 104 19.72 6.72 -19.60
CA VAL A 104 20.75 6.12 -20.46
C VAL A 104 20.21 5.84 -21.85
N LEU A 105 18.99 5.30 -21.95
CA LEU A 105 18.40 4.85 -23.22
C LEU A 105 17.33 5.81 -23.75
N GLY A 106 16.78 6.74 -22.95
CA GLY A 106 15.65 7.58 -23.35
C GLY A 106 14.45 6.76 -23.81
N SER A 107 14.22 5.60 -23.20
CA SER A 107 13.26 4.60 -23.70
C SER A 107 12.08 4.41 -22.74
N TYR A 108 10.90 4.84 -23.18
CA TYR A 108 9.64 4.60 -22.51
C TYR A 108 9.39 3.10 -22.22
N ALA A 109 9.70 2.24 -23.22
CA ALA A 109 9.50 0.80 -23.09
C ALA A 109 10.37 0.18 -21.99
N VAL A 110 11.61 0.64 -21.84
CA VAL A 110 12.51 0.14 -20.78
C VAL A 110 12.04 0.62 -19.40
N VAL A 111 11.56 1.85 -19.28
CA VAL A 111 10.95 2.35 -18.03
C VAL A 111 9.70 1.56 -17.68
N LEU A 112 8.84 1.26 -18.67
CA LEU A 112 7.65 0.43 -18.47
C LEU A 112 8.03 -0.98 -17.99
N ILE A 113 9.01 -1.63 -18.61
CA ILE A 113 9.52 -2.94 -18.18
C ILE A 113 10.05 -2.85 -16.74
N GLY A 114 10.80 -1.80 -16.43
CA GLY A 114 11.29 -1.54 -15.07
C GLY A 114 10.16 -1.44 -14.04
N LEU A 115 9.11 -0.68 -14.35
CA LEU A 115 7.93 -0.53 -13.49
C LEU A 115 7.11 -1.81 -13.37
N VAL A 116 6.99 -2.60 -14.43
CA VAL A 116 6.34 -3.92 -14.40
C VAL A 116 7.11 -4.89 -13.49
N LEU A 117 8.43 -4.98 -13.62
CA LEU A 117 9.26 -5.81 -12.73
C LEU A 117 9.21 -5.31 -11.29
N PHE A 118 9.25 -3.99 -11.09
CA PHE A 118 9.06 -3.36 -9.78
C PHE A 118 7.72 -3.77 -9.16
N GLY A 119 6.61 -3.57 -9.87
CA GLY A 119 5.27 -3.91 -9.39
C GLY A 119 5.12 -5.39 -9.07
N LEU A 120 5.54 -6.28 -9.98
CA LEU A 120 5.48 -7.73 -9.80
C LEU A 120 6.26 -8.17 -8.55
N GLY A 121 7.52 -7.77 -8.45
CA GLY A 121 8.38 -8.15 -7.34
C GLY A 121 7.91 -7.58 -6.01
N ASN A 122 7.53 -6.29 -5.97
CA ASN A 122 7.04 -5.64 -4.76
C ASN A 122 5.70 -6.23 -4.29
N GLY A 123 4.76 -6.52 -5.21
CA GLY A 123 3.51 -7.19 -4.88
C GLY A 123 3.71 -8.60 -4.28
N CYS A 124 4.68 -9.37 -4.82
CA CYS A 124 5.03 -10.66 -4.23
C CYS A 124 5.63 -10.51 -2.82
N VAL A 125 6.57 -9.59 -2.64
CA VAL A 125 7.21 -9.34 -1.33
C VAL A 125 6.19 -8.88 -0.31
N ASP A 126 5.24 -8.04 -0.70
CA ASP A 126 4.21 -7.52 0.20
C ASP A 126 3.46 -8.64 0.91
N VAL A 127 2.98 -9.64 0.17
CA VAL A 127 2.31 -10.81 0.77
C VAL A 127 3.27 -11.60 1.66
N MET A 128 4.47 -11.92 1.17
CA MET A 128 5.41 -12.79 1.89
C MET A 128 5.94 -12.15 3.17
N MET A 129 6.26 -10.83 3.15
CA MET A 129 6.72 -10.14 4.34
C MET A 129 5.61 -10.01 5.40
N ASN A 130 4.34 -9.86 4.99
CA ASN A 130 3.20 -9.85 5.91
C ASN A 130 2.94 -11.23 6.53
N VAL A 131 3.09 -12.32 5.79
CA VAL A 131 3.01 -13.69 6.33
C VAL A 131 4.09 -13.90 7.39
N GLU A 132 5.35 -13.53 7.13
CA GLU A 132 6.44 -13.62 8.08
C GLU A 132 6.24 -12.71 9.30
N ALA A 133 5.75 -11.48 9.10
CA ALA A 133 5.43 -10.54 10.19
C ALA A 133 4.35 -11.08 11.12
N THR A 134 3.29 -11.69 10.55
CA THR A 134 2.22 -12.35 11.31
C THR A 134 2.76 -13.52 12.14
N ALA A 135 3.64 -14.34 11.56
CA ALA A 135 4.25 -15.45 12.28
C ALA A 135 5.17 -14.97 13.44
N ILE A 136 5.89 -13.86 13.25
CA ILE A 136 6.68 -13.23 14.33
C ILE A 136 5.75 -12.70 15.43
N GLU A 137 4.63 -12.08 15.07
CA GLU A 137 3.63 -11.59 16.00
C GLU A 137 3.06 -12.73 16.86
N GLN A 138 2.63 -13.82 16.24
CA GLN A 138 2.13 -15.02 16.93
C GLN A 138 3.16 -15.59 17.91
N GLN A 139 4.43 -15.69 17.48
CA GLN A 139 5.50 -16.20 18.34
C GLN A 139 5.82 -15.25 19.50
N SER A 140 5.64 -13.94 19.32
CA SER A 140 5.90 -12.94 20.36
C SER A 140 4.80 -12.85 21.42
N GLY A 141 3.58 -13.26 21.09
CA GLY A 141 2.37 -13.04 21.89
C GLY A 141 2.02 -11.56 22.09
N LYS A 142 2.57 -10.65 21.26
CA LYS A 142 2.37 -9.19 21.34
C LYS A 142 2.01 -8.65 19.96
N THR A 143 1.06 -7.73 19.90
CA THR A 143 0.67 -7.04 18.66
C THR A 143 1.82 -6.15 18.17
N ILE A 144 2.58 -6.61 17.18
CA ILE A 144 3.72 -5.89 16.59
C ILE A 144 3.58 -5.65 15.08
N LEU A 145 2.55 -6.20 14.44
CA LEU A 145 2.29 -6.02 13.01
C LEU A 145 2.21 -4.54 12.61
N PRO A 146 1.53 -3.65 13.37
CA PRO A 146 1.52 -2.21 13.05
C PRO A 146 2.91 -1.59 13.00
N LEU A 147 3.86 -2.09 13.79
CA LEU A 147 5.23 -1.57 13.80
C LEU A 147 5.98 -1.95 12.50
N PHE A 148 5.72 -3.13 11.92
CA PHE A 148 6.26 -3.48 10.61
C PHE A 148 5.79 -2.49 9.53
N HIS A 149 4.49 -2.16 9.50
CA HIS A 149 3.95 -1.15 8.58
C HIS A 149 4.48 0.26 8.85
N ALA A 150 4.81 0.59 10.11
CA ALA A 150 5.50 1.85 10.42
C ALA A 150 6.89 1.91 9.79
N PHE A 151 7.64 0.80 9.74
CA PHE A 151 8.93 0.73 9.04
C PHE A 151 8.79 0.88 7.53
N PHE A 152 7.73 0.33 6.94
CA PHE A 152 7.40 0.62 5.54
C PHE A 152 7.19 2.13 5.31
N SER A 153 6.35 2.77 6.13
CA SER A 153 6.12 4.21 6.05
C SER A 153 7.41 5.03 6.29
N PHE A 154 8.28 4.56 7.18
CA PHE A 154 9.60 5.17 7.38
C PHE A 154 10.47 5.06 6.13
N GLY A 155 10.41 3.92 5.45
CA GLY A 155 11.06 3.72 4.15
C GLY A 155 10.56 4.71 3.09
N THR A 156 9.25 4.97 3.02
CA THR A 156 8.71 5.97 2.08
C THR A 156 9.19 7.38 2.40
N VAL A 157 9.27 7.76 3.67
CA VAL A 157 9.83 9.05 4.10
C VAL A 157 11.29 9.19 3.65
N ILE A 158 12.12 8.18 3.93
CA ILE A 158 13.54 8.19 3.54
C ILE A 158 13.67 8.26 2.03
N GLY A 159 12.91 7.45 1.28
CA GLY A 159 12.96 7.42 -0.18
C GLY A 159 12.58 8.77 -0.81
N ALA A 160 11.52 9.40 -0.33
CA ALA A 160 11.10 10.71 -0.80
C ALA A 160 12.12 11.81 -0.45
N ALA A 161 12.70 11.78 0.76
CA ALA A 161 13.74 12.72 1.17
C ALA A 161 15.03 12.57 0.33
N LEU A 162 15.46 11.31 0.09
CA LEU A 162 16.60 11.04 -0.80
C LEU A 162 16.31 11.48 -2.23
N GLY A 163 15.09 11.30 -2.72
CA GLY A 163 14.65 11.78 -4.02
C GLY A 163 14.70 13.32 -4.14
N ALA A 164 14.26 14.03 -3.09
CA ALA A 164 14.36 15.49 -3.01
C ALA A 164 15.81 15.97 -3.01
N LEU A 165 16.64 15.34 -2.18
CA LEU A 165 18.07 15.66 -2.13
C LEU A 165 18.77 15.39 -3.46
N ALA A 166 18.50 14.25 -4.09
CA ALA A 166 19.06 13.91 -5.40
C ALA A 166 18.62 14.91 -6.48
N ALA A 167 17.35 15.33 -6.47
CA ALA A 167 16.86 16.35 -7.41
C ALA A 167 17.50 17.73 -7.15
N GLN A 168 17.67 18.12 -5.89
CA GLN A 168 18.33 19.39 -5.51
C GLN A 168 19.81 19.40 -5.91
N LEU A 169 20.51 18.29 -5.73
CA LEU A 169 21.92 18.13 -6.10
C LEU A 169 22.11 17.84 -7.60
N GLN A 170 21.06 17.88 -8.40
CA GLN A 170 21.06 17.59 -9.84
C GLN A 170 21.62 16.19 -10.16
N ILE A 171 21.49 15.23 -9.22
CA ILE A 171 21.82 13.83 -9.47
C ILE A 171 20.77 13.26 -10.44
N ASP A 172 21.23 12.69 -11.54
CA ASP A 172 20.36 12.09 -12.55
C ASP A 172 19.55 10.91 -11.99
N VAL A 173 18.47 10.54 -12.70
CA VAL A 173 17.58 9.47 -12.24
C VAL A 173 18.30 8.12 -12.19
N PHE A 174 19.18 7.85 -13.17
CA PHE A 174 19.93 6.59 -13.24
C PHE A 174 20.82 6.39 -12.01
N THR A 175 21.67 7.37 -11.69
CA THR A 175 22.58 7.30 -10.53
C THR A 175 21.78 7.12 -9.23
N HIS A 176 20.68 7.86 -9.03
CA HIS A 176 19.84 7.75 -7.85
C HIS A 176 19.18 6.37 -7.75
N THR A 177 18.47 5.92 -8.79
CA THR A 177 17.73 4.67 -8.75
C THR A 177 18.64 3.45 -8.69
N LEU A 178 19.80 3.48 -9.38
CA LEU A 178 20.79 2.41 -9.30
C LEU A 178 21.37 2.30 -7.90
N THR A 179 21.72 3.43 -7.26
CA THR A 179 22.21 3.43 -5.88
C THR A 179 21.20 2.81 -4.93
N VAL A 180 19.94 3.21 -5.04
CA VAL A 180 18.88 2.65 -4.19
C VAL A 180 18.63 1.17 -4.51
N ALA A 181 18.66 0.76 -5.78
CA ALA A 181 18.52 -0.64 -6.17
C ALA A 181 19.60 -1.52 -5.55
N VAL A 182 20.85 -1.05 -5.52
CA VAL A 182 21.97 -1.74 -4.84
C VAL A 182 21.73 -1.81 -3.34
N VAL A 183 21.32 -0.72 -2.70
CA VAL A 183 20.99 -0.71 -1.26
C VAL A 183 19.88 -1.73 -0.95
N ILE A 184 18.81 -1.76 -1.74
CA ILE A 184 17.71 -2.72 -1.59
C ILE A 184 18.22 -4.15 -1.75
N ALA A 185 19.04 -4.42 -2.77
CA ALA A 185 19.61 -5.75 -3.00
C ALA A 185 20.49 -6.20 -1.80
N VAL A 186 21.32 -5.31 -1.27
CA VAL A 186 22.15 -5.59 -0.08
C VAL A 186 21.28 -5.87 1.15
N ILE A 187 20.27 -5.02 1.42
CA ILE A 187 19.32 -5.24 2.51
C ILE A 187 18.63 -6.59 2.32
N GLY A 188 18.18 -6.91 1.08
CA GLY A 188 17.56 -8.18 0.74
C GLY A 188 18.45 -9.37 1.06
N VAL A 189 19.68 -9.39 0.57
CA VAL A 189 20.64 -10.49 0.80
C VAL A 189 20.89 -10.70 2.30
N ILE A 190 21.16 -9.62 3.05
CA ILE A 190 21.42 -9.69 4.50
C ILE A 190 20.17 -10.17 5.24
N SER A 191 18.99 -9.63 4.88
CA SER A 191 17.72 -9.97 5.56
C SER A 191 17.35 -11.42 5.31
N ILE A 192 17.37 -11.87 4.05
CA ILE A 192 16.99 -13.24 3.66
C ILE A 192 17.88 -14.29 4.35
N ALA A 193 19.15 -14.00 4.59
CA ALA A 193 20.04 -14.90 5.34
C ALA A 193 19.53 -15.18 6.77
N ASN A 194 18.76 -14.26 7.35
CA ASN A 194 18.24 -14.32 8.72
C ASN A 194 16.76 -14.77 8.81
N VAL A 195 16.09 -15.02 7.69
CA VAL A 195 14.75 -15.63 7.67
C VAL A 195 14.88 -17.13 7.87
N PRO A 196 14.16 -17.74 8.82
CA PRO A 196 14.21 -19.18 9.04
C PRO A 196 13.80 -19.97 7.79
N ARG A 197 14.46 -21.10 7.56
CA ARG A 197 13.97 -22.09 6.60
C ARG A 197 12.87 -22.87 7.30
N ARG A 198 11.63 -22.50 7.04
CA ARG A 198 10.50 -23.33 7.44
C ARG A 198 10.12 -24.21 6.24
N GLU A 199 10.04 -25.52 6.46
CA GLU A 199 9.15 -26.33 5.65
C GLU A 199 7.76 -25.86 6.06
N GLU A 200 7.09 -25.12 5.20
CA GLU A 200 5.71 -24.73 5.42
C GLU A 200 4.88 -26.01 5.38
N ALA A 201 4.68 -26.60 6.55
CA ALA A 201 3.45 -27.29 6.77
C ALA A 201 2.36 -26.24 6.61
N LEU A 202 1.68 -26.23 5.48
CA LEU A 202 0.40 -25.54 5.31
C LEU A 202 -0.37 -25.87 6.57
N ASP A 203 -0.65 -24.87 7.42
CA ASP A 203 -1.38 -25.08 8.65
C ASP A 203 -2.68 -25.82 8.27
N PRO A 204 -2.91 -27.06 8.76
CA PRO A 204 -4.13 -27.80 8.43
C PRO A 204 -5.40 -27.05 8.83
N SER A 205 -5.29 -26.01 9.69
CA SER A 205 -6.41 -25.16 10.07
C SER A 205 -6.75 -24.11 8.99
N SER A 206 -5.77 -23.65 8.19
CA SER A 206 -6.07 -22.84 7.00
C SER A 206 -6.61 -23.68 5.84
N ALA A 207 -6.33 -24.99 5.84
CA ALA A 207 -6.88 -25.94 4.88
C ALA A 207 -8.37 -26.30 5.16
N HIS A 208 -8.95 -25.85 6.29
CA HIS A 208 -10.39 -26.06 6.53
C HIS A 208 -11.26 -25.16 5.64
N ASP A 209 -10.78 -23.97 5.26
CA ASP A 209 -11.46 -23.12 4.27
C ASP A 209 -11.24 -23.60 2.82
N GLU A 210 -10.17 -24.34 2.54
CA GLU A 210 -9.93 -24.94 1.21
C GLU A 210 -10.80 -26.19 0.95
N LYS A 211 -11.35 -26.83 1.98
CA LYS A 211 -12.19 -28.04 1.84
C LYS A 211 -13.64 -27.75 1.46
N ALA A 212 -14.09 -26.52 1.55
CA ALA A 212 -15.42 -26.16 1.04
C ALA A 212 -15.44 -26.24 -0.50
N PRO A 213 -16.44 -26.87 -1.12
CA PRO A 213 -16.59 -26.89 -2.58
C PRO A 213 -16.48 -25.48 -3.15
N TRP A 214 -15.82 -25.33 -4.31
CA TRP A 214 -15.62 -24.01 -4.93
C TRP A 214 -16.93 -23.23 -5.10
N ARG A 215 -18.06 -23.94 -5.29
CA ARG A 215 -19.41 -23.36 -5.38
C ARG A 215 -19.83 -22.70 -4.06
N GLU A 216 -19.53 -23.31 -2.92
CA GLU A 216 -19.86 -22.76 -1.60
C GLU A 216 -18.99 -21.55 -1.26
N ARG A 217 -17.70 -21.60 -1.62
CA ARG A 217 -16.78 -20.44 -1.51
C ARG A 217 -17.23 -19.29 -2.41
N MET A 218 -17.64 -19.59 -3.64
CA MET A 218 -18.19 -18.60 -4.57
C MET A 218 -19.51 -18.01 -4.04
N HIS A 219 -20.39 -18.83 -3.51
CA HIS A 219 -21.64 -18.37 -2.93
C HIS A 219 -21.41 -17.44 -1.72
N THR A 220 -20.50 -17.81 -0.81
CA THR A 220 -20.13 -16.97 0.35
C THR A 220 -19.53 -15.62 -0.11
N ALA A 221 -18.65 -15.65 -1.09
CA ALA A 221 -18.10 -14.45 -1.70
C ALA A 221 -19.22 -13.56 -2.31
N LEU A 222 -20.11 -14.14 -3.11
CA LEU A 222 -21.22 -13.41 -3.73
C LEU A 222 -22.20 -12.82 -2.72
N VAL A 223 -22.42 -13.47 -1.58
CA VAL A 223 -23.24 -12.95 -0.48
C VAL A 223 -22.64 -11.68 0.10
N ALA A 224 -21.30 -11.63 0.31
CA ALA A 224 -20.62 -10.42 0.79
C ALA A 224 -20.81 -9.24 -0.19
N TRP A 225 -20.81 -9.50 -1.50
CA TRP A 225 -21.07 -8.50 -2.53
C TRP A 225 -22.52 -8.02 -2.58
N ARG A 226 -23.46 -8.63 -1.86
CA ARG A 226 -24.86 -8.19 -1.75
C ARG A 226 -25.14 -7.38 -0.48
N GLU A 227 -24.15 -7.30 0.43
CA GLU A 227 -24.34 -6.58 1.70
C GLU A 227 -24.08 -5.07 1.53
N PRO A 228 -25.06 -4.18 1.78
CA PRO A 228 -24.87 -2.73 1.65
C PRO A 228 -23.73 -2.19 2.51
N ARG A 229 -23.49 -2.79 3.70
CA ARG A 229 -22.39 -2.41 4.58
C ARG A 229 -21.03 -2.68 3.94
N THR A 230 -20.88 -3.79 3.22
CA THR A 230 -19.64 -4.13 2.52
C THR A 230 -19.31 -3.11 1.43
N TYR A 231 -20.31 -2.69 0.65
CA TYR A 231 -20.13 -1.61 -0.33
C TYR A 231 -19.77 -0.28 0.32
N ALA A 232 -20.47 0.09 1.40
CA ALA A 232 -20.22 1.34 2.09
C ALA A 232 -18.79 1.39 2.68
N ILE A 233 -18.32 0.29 3.25
CA ILE A 233 -16.91 0.14 3.69
C ILE A 233 -15.97 0.19 2.48
N GLY A 234 -16.31 -0.48 1.38
CA GLY A 234 -15.57 -0.42 0.13
C GLY A 234 -15.42 1.00 -0.42
N VAL A 235 -16.50 1.81 -0.39
CA VAL A 235 -16.46 3.24 -0.79
C VAL A 235 -15.52 4.04 0.13
N VAL A 236 -15.54 3.79 1.45
CA VAL A 236 -14.60 4.43 2.37
C VAL A 236 -13.17 4.07 1.99
N MET A 237 -12.90 2.79 1.76
CA MET A 237 -11.57 2.32 1.37
C MET A 237 -11.15 2.89 0.02
N LEU A 238 -12.03 2.87 -0.98
CA LEU A 238 -11.77 3.39 -2.32
C LEU A 238 -11.32 4.86 -2.27
N GLY A 239 -12.10 5.74 -1.65
CA GLY A 239 -11.79 7.17 -1.65
C GLY A 239 -10.53 7.50 -0.85
N MET A 240 -10.30 6.83 0.28
CA MET A 240 -9.08 7.04 1.08
C MET A 240 -7.84 6.46 0.39
N SER A 241 -7.96 5.30 -0.28
CA SER A 241 -6.89 4.73 -1.09
C SER A 241 -6.59 5.57 -2.33
N PHE A 242 -7.63 6.17 -2.93
CA PHE A 242 -7.45 7.11 -4.05
C PHE A 242 -6.70 8.37 -3.61
N ALA A 243 -6.96 8.86 -2.39
CA ALA A 243 -6.23 9.98 -1.82
C ALA A 243 -4.76 9.61 -1.57
N GLU A 244 -4.47 8.44 -1.02
CA GLU A 244 -3.10 7.97 -0.79
C GLU A 244 -2.35 7.71 -2.12
N GLY A 245 -2.96 6.95 -3.03
CA GLY A 245 -2.38 6.63 -4.34
C GLY A 245 -2.18 7.88 -5.19
N GLY A 246 -3.20 8.74 -5.25
CA GLY A 246 -3.11 9.99 -6.00
C GLY A 246 -1.99 10.93 -5.51
N ALA A 247 -1.70 10.94 -4.21
CA ALA A 247 -0.56 11.67 -3.69
C ALA A 247 0.77 11.03 -4.12
N ASN A 248 0.90 9.71 -3.98
CA ASN A 248 2.13 9.00 -4.37
C ASN A 248 2.45 9.18 -5.86
N ASP A 249 1.43 9.19 -6.70
CA ASP A 249 1.58 9.24 -8.16
C ASP A 249 1.72 10.67 -8.70
N TRP A 250 0.98 11.63 -8.16
CA TRP A 250 0.78 12.93 -8.81
C TRP A 250 1.21 14.14 -7.98
N LEU A 251 1.38 14.03 -6.63
CA LEU A 251 1.69 15.18 -5.79
C LEU A 251 3.03 15.81 -6.18
N ALA A 252 4.07 14.99 -6.37
CA ALA A 252 5.39 15.50 -6.75
C ALA A 252 5.36 16.20 -8.11
N LEU A 253 4.60 15.66 -9.08
CA LEU A 253 4.43 16.26 -10.41
C LEU A 253 3.63 17.58 -10.35
N GLY A 254 2.53 17.60 -9.58
CA GLY A 254 1.72 18.81 -9.39
C GLY A 254 2.51 19.98 -8.78
N VAL A 255 3.38 19.69 -7.80
CA VAL A 255 4.27 20.71 -7.24
C VAL A 255 5.32 21.16 -8.26
N ALA A 256 5.90 20.20 -8.99
CA ALA A 256 6.99 20.49 -9.90
C ALA A 256 6.53 21.34 -11.12
N GLU A 257 5.41 20.99 -11.71
CA GLU A 257 4.91 21.60 -12.95
C GLU A 257 3.84 22.67 -12.67
N ASP A 258 2.75 22.30 -12.00
CA ASP A 258 1.57 23.18 -11.90
C ASP A 258 1.76 24.30 -10.85
N HIS A 259 2.55 24.06 -9.78
CA HIS A 259 2.95 25.10 -8.81
C HIS A 259 4.33 25.70 -9.09
N GLY A 260 5.03 25.26 -10.15
CA GLY A 260 6.32 25.83 -10.56
C GLY A 260 7.47 25.58 -9.58
N GLY A 261 7.34 24.60 -8.66
CA GLY A 261 8.35 24.31 -7.64
C GLY A 261 9.58 23.54 -8.16
N GLY A 262 9.48 22.91 -9.31
CA GLY A 262 10.52 22.03 -9.85
C GLY A 262 10.62 20.69 -9.12
N SER A 263 11.46 19.80 -9.63
CA SER A 263 11.53 18.40 -9.18
C SER A 263 11.94 18.23 -7.70
N ALA A 264 12.83 19.10 -7.20
CA ALA A 264 13.30 19.03 -5.83
C ALA A 264 12.18 19.33 -4.82
N LEU A 265 11.42 20.41 -5.02
CA LEU A 265 10.30 20.76 -4.14
C LEU A 265 9.12 19.78 -4.33
N GLY A 266 8.93 19.24 -5.53
CA GLY A 266 7.97 18.16 -5.76
C GLY A 266 8.25 16.93 -4.88
N ALA A 267 9.49 16.46 -4.88
CA ALA A 267 9.91 15.35 -4.04
C ALA A 267 9.85 15.69 -2.53
N ALA A 268 10.21 16.93 -2.15
CA ALA A 268 10.12 17.40 -0.77
C ALA A 268 8.65 17.47 -0.28
N ALA A 269 7.72 17.86 -1.13
CA ALA A 269 6.29 17.85 -0.79
C ALA A 269 5.74 16.44 -0.60
N LEU A 270 6.17 15.48 -1.42
CA LEU A 270 5.86 14.06 -1.23
C LEU A 270 6.45 13.53 0.10
N ALA A 271 7.67 13.93 0.45
CA ALA A 271 8.25 13.61 1.76
C ALA A 271 7.42 14.20 2.90
N THR A 272 6.94 15.44 2.77
CA THR A 272 6.07 16.10 3.76
C THR A 272 4.75 15.34 3.94
N PHE A 273 4.09 14.95 2.86
CA PHE A 273 2.92 14.07 2.87
C PHE A 273 3.21 12.76 3.61
N SER A 274 4.31 12.09 3.26
CA SER A 274 4.69 10.79 3.84
C SER A 274 5.01 10.89 5.32
N VAL A 275 5.68 11.95 5.78
CA VAL A 275 5.95 12.22 7.20
C VAL A 275 4.65 12.40 7.98
N ALA A 276 3.74 13.25 7.47
CA ALA A 276 2.46 13.51 8.11
C ALA A 276 1.60 12.25 8.22
N MET A 277 1.53 11.47 7.13
CA MET A 277 0.84 10.18 7.09
C MET A 277 1.43 9.18 8.10
N THR A 278 2.75 9.05 8.13
CA THR A 278 3.47 8.14 9.03
C THR A 278 3.24 8.51 10.50
N ALA A 279 3.29 9.80 10.84
CA ALA A 279 3.01 10.28 12.20
C ALA A 279 1.62 9.84 12.67
N VAL A 280 0.59 10.00 11.83
CA VAL A 280 -0.77 9.55 12.18
C VAL A 280 -0.86 8.03 12.26
N ARG A 281 -0.18 7.26 11.41
CA ARG A 281 -0.14 5.79 11.49
C ARG A 281 0.48 5.30 12.81
N ILE A 282 1.50 5.99 13.31
CA ILE A 282 2.15 5.65 14.58
C ILE A 282 1.26 6.00 15.79
N PHE A 283 0.69 7.21 15.79
CA PHE A 283 -0.05 7.75 16.94
C PHE A 283 -1.57 7.58 16.84
N GLY A 284 -2.09 7.06 15.73
CA GLY A 284 -3.51 6.99 15.46
C GLY A 284 -4.28 5.92 16.26
N GLY A 285 -3.60 4.83 16.68
CA GLY A 285 -4.23 3.77 17.47
C GLY A 285 -4.95 4.29 18.71
N PRO A 286 -4.28 5.00 19.62
CA PRO A 286 -4.92 5.62 20.78
C PRO A 286 -6.07 6.58 20.46
N LEU A 287 -6.03 7.27 19.31
CA LEU A 287 -7.13 8.13 18.86
C LEU A 287 -8.35 7.29 18.47
N VAL A 288 -8.13 6.18 17.77
CA VAL A 288 -9.22 5.25 17.40
C VAL A 288 -9.83 4.60 18.64
N ASP A 289 -9.02 4.20 19.60
CA ASP A 289 -9.49 3.61 20.87
C ASP A 289 -10.33 4.61 21.67
N ARG A 290 -9.94 5.89 21.69
CA ARG A 290 -10.61 6.94 22.46
C ARG A 290 -11.89 7.46 21.79
N PHE A 291 -11.86 7.70 20.48
CA PHE A 291 -12.95 8.39 19.76
C PHE A 291 -13.79 7.47 18.87
N GLY A 292 -13.33 6.24 18.66
CA GLY A 292 -13.96 5.27 17.78
C GLY A 292 -13.67 5.49 16.29
N ARG A 293 -13.78 4.43 15.50
CA ARG A 293 -13.45 4.39 14.06
C ARG A 293 -14.19 5.45 13.24
N VAL A 294 -15.50 5.64 13.49
CA VAL A 294 -16.35 6.56 12.69
C VAL A 294 -15.91 8.01 12.81
N VAL A 295 -15.67 8.47 14.06
CA VAL A 295 -15.23 9.86 14.32
C VAL A 295 -13.86 10.10 13.70
N VAL A 296 -12.92 9.17 13.90
CA VAL A 296 -11.58 9.27 13.34
C VAL A 296 -11.63 9.32 11.81
N LEU A 297 -12.39 8.42 11.15
CA LEU A 297 -12.55 8.44 9.69
C LEU A 297 -13.13 9.75 9.16
N ARG A 298 -14.10 10.35 9.86
CA ARG A 298 -14.67 11.64 9.47
C ARG A 298 -13.65 12.77 9.58
N VAL A 299 -12.94 12.83 10.69
CA VAL A 299 -11.88 13.84 10.89
C VAL A 299 -10.80 13.70 9.82
N LEU A 300 -10.37 12.48 9.54
CA LEU A 300 -9.38 12.21 8.49
C LEU A 300 -9.90 12.56 7.09
N ALA A 301 -11.17 12.27 6.79
CA ALA A 301 -11.77 12.65 5.51
C ALA A 301 -11.84 14.18 5.36
N VAL A 302 -12.20 14.91 6.44
CA VAL A 302 -12.18 16.38 6.43
C VAL A 302 -10.74 16.88 6.24
N ALA A 303 -9.77 16.31 6.95
CA ALA A 303 -8.36 16.70 6.81
C ALA A 303 -7.85 16.47 5.39
N ALA A 304 -8.14 15.28 4.79
CA ALA A 304 -7.75 14.97 3.42
C ALA A 304 -8.42 15.92 2.41
N ALA A 305 -9.73 16.12 2.50
CA ALA A 305 -10.45 17.00 1.59
C ALA A 305 -9.93 18.46 1.70
N SER A 306 -9.74 18.97 2.91
CA SER A 306 -9.18 20.31 3.15
C SER A 306 -7.74 20.40 2.66
N GLY A 307 -6.93 19.35 2.89
CA GLY A 307 -5.54 19.30 2.43
C GLY A 307 -5.43 19.31 0.91
N ILE A 308 -6.24 18.49 0.21
CA ILE A 308 -6.27 18.45 -1.25
C ILE A 308 -6.79 19.78 -1.83
N LEU A 309 -7.86 20.34 -1.24
CA LEU A 309 -8.37 21.65 -1.67
C LEU A 309 -7.33 22.76 -1.47
N LEU A 310 -6.65 22.77 -0.33
CA LEU A 310 -5.58 23.73 -0.08
C LEU A 310 -4.42 23.53 -1.07
N PHE A 311 -4.04 22.29 -1.37
CA PHE A 311 -3.04 21.96 -2.37
C PHE A 311 -3.41 22.51 -3.75
N ILE A 312 -4.67 22.30 -4.19
CA ILE A 312 -5.15 22.77 -5.49
C ILE A 312 -5.16 24.29 -5.58
N LEU A 313 -5.67 24.96 -4.55
CA LEU A 313 -5.98 26.39 -4.56
C LEU A 313 -4.88 27.28 -3.99
N ALA A 314 -3.79 26.69 -3.51
CA ALA A 314 -2.72 27.43 -2.82
C ALA A 314 -2.05 28.47 -3.74
N PRO A 315 -2.02 29.77 -3.34
CA PRO A 315 -1.36 30.81 -4.10
C PRO A 315 0.17 30.85 -3.88
N SER A 316 0.71 29.99 -3.00
CA SER A 316 2.13 29.99 -2.64
C SER A 316 2.62 28.62 -2.23
N LEU A 317 3.88 28.32 -2.50
CA LEU A 317 4.51 27.04 -2.15
C LEU A 317 4.40 26.67 -0.67
N PRO A 318 4.59 27.57 0.33
CA PRO A 318 4.38 27.19 1.72
C PRO A 318 2.98 26.62 2.01
N LEU A 319 1.93 27.18 1.41
CA LEU A 319 0.57 26.69 1.53
C LEU A 319 0.34 25.35 0.83
N VAL A 320 1.04 25.11 -0.30
CA VAL A 320 1.07 23.81 -0.97
C VAL A 320 1.62 22.73 -0.02
N PHE A 321 2.71 23.02 0.70
CA PHE A 321 3.28 22.10 1.68
C PHE A 321 2.34 21.85 2.87
N VAL A 322 1.63 22.88 3.37
CA VAL A 322 0.59 22.69 4.39
C VAL A 322 -0.54 21.82 3.86
N GLY A 323 -0.96 22.04 2.61
CA GLY A 323 -1.94 21.20 1.92
C GLY A 323 -1.48 19.75 1.83
N ALA A 324 -0.23 19.51 1.42
CA ALA A 324 0.38 18.17 1.34
C ALA A 324 0.43 17.47 2.71
N ALA A 325 0.79 18.20 3.78
CA ALA A 325 0.80 17.66 5.13
C ALA A 325 -0.61 17.26 5.61
N LEU A 326 -1.61 18.14 5.44
CA LEU A 326 -3.01 17.85 5.79
C LEU A 326 -3.57 16.68 4.96
N TRP A 327 -3.22 16.62 3.69
CA TRP A 327 -3.59 15.49 2.83
C TRP A 327 -3.00 14.17 3.37
N GLY A 328 -1.70 14.17 3.77
CA GLY A 328 -1.05 13.01 4.39
C GLY A 328 -1.69 12.58 5.70
N VAL A 329 -2.01 13.54 6.59
CA VAL A 329 -2.80 13.26 7.81
C VAL A 329 -4.10 12.54 7.44
N GLY A 330 -4.84 13.08 6.49
CA GLY A 330 -6.15 12.58 6.12
C GLY A 330 -6.12 11.20 5.46
N ALA A 331 -5.15 10.91 4.59
CA ALA A 331 -5.04 9.63 3.87
C ALA A 331 -4.57 8.45 4.75
N SER A 332 -4.13 8.69 5.98
CA SER A 332 -3.32 7.77 6.79
C SER A 332 -3.99 6.46 7.21
N LEU A 333 -5.22 6.48 7.74
CA LEU A 333 -5.86 5.34 8.40
C LEU A 333 -7.11 4.82 7.67
N GLY A 334 -7.49 5.40 6.54
CA GLY A 334 -8.74 5.05 5.87
C GLY A 334 -8.81 3.58 5.47
N PHE A 335 -7.79 3.09 4.79
CA PHE A 335 -7.71 1.70 4.36
C PHE A 335 -7.61 0.72 5.55
N PRO A 336 -6.69 0.89 6.53
CA PRO A 336 -6.61 0.01 7.70
C PRO A 336 -7.90 -0.07 8.51
N LEU A 337 -8.56 1.07 8.74
CA LEU A 337 -9.81 1.10 9.50
C LEU A 337 -10.98 0.48 8.72
N GLY A 338 -11.00 0.62 7.40
CA GLY A 338 -11.95 -0.06 6.53
C GLY A 338 -11.78 -1.58 6.57
N MET A 339 -10.54 -2.07 6.49
CA MET A 339 -10.21 -3.50 6.64
C MET A 339 -10.67 -4.04 7.99
N SER A 340 -10.35 -3.33 9.07
CA SER A 340 -10.77 -3.68 10.43
C SER A 340 -12.29 -3.73 10.55
N ALA A 341 -13.02 -2.77 9.95
CA ALA A 341 -14.48 -2.74 9.99
C ALA A 341 -15.13 -3.87 9.16
N ALA A 342 -14.52 -4.25 8.05
CA ALA A 342 -14.97 -5.39 7.24
C ALA A 342 -14.81 -6.71 7.99
N ALA A 343 -13.82 -6.81 8.86
CA ALA A 343 -13.50 -8.00 9.65
C ALA A 343 -14.30 -8.14 10.97
N ASP A 344 -15.21 -7.21 11.32
CA ASP A 344 -15.93 -7.20 12.60
C ASP A 344 -16.72 -8.48 12.91
N ASP A 345 -17.19 -9.19 11.90
CA ASP A 345 -17.91 -10.46 12.04
C ASP A 345 -16.99 -11.62 11.64
N PRO A 346 -16.47 -12.41 12.59
CA PRO A 346 -15.49 -13.46 12.28
C PRO A 346 -16.01 -14.50 11.28
N ALA A 347 -17.32 -14.79 11.29
CA ALA A 347 -17.92 -15.78 10.38
C ALA A 347 -17.94 -15.34 8.92
N LYS A 348 -17.89 -14.03 8.65
CA LYS A 348 -17.97 -13.43 7.31
C LYS A 348 -16.75 -12.56 6.98
N ALA A 349 -15.79 -12.48 7.89
CA ALA A 349 -14.64 -11.58 7.79
C ALA A 349 -13.89 -11.75 6.46
N ALA A 350 -13.50 -12.97 6.11
CA ALA A 350 -12.73 -13.24 4.90
C ALA A 350 -13.44 -12.73 3.62
N ALA A 351 -14.74 -13.02 3.47
CA ALA A 351 -15.51 -12.63 2.30
C ALA A 351 -15.73 -11.10 2.23
N ARG A 352 -16.05 -10.46 3.37
CA ARG A 352 -16.28 -9.00 3.44
C ARG A 352 -15.00 -8.21 3.23
N VAL A 353 -13.91 -8.65 3.86
CA VAL A 353 -12.58 -8.05 3.69
C VAL A 353 -12.15 -8.15 2.23
N SER A 354 -12.28 -9.34 1.61
CA SER A 354 -11.96 -9.53 0.20
C SER A 354 -12.78 -8.61 -0.72
N ALA A 355 -14.09 -8.52 -0.53
CA ALA A 355 -14.95 -7.67 -1.34
C ALA A 355 -14.64 -6.17 -1.14
N ALA A 356 -14.53 -5.71 0.11
CA ALA A 356 -14.22 -4.31 0.41
C ALA A 356 -12.83 -3.91 -0.07
N ALA A 357 -11.83 -4.79 0.13
CA ALA A 357 -10.47 -4.57 -0.36
C ALA A 357 -10.40 -4.52 -1.89
N THR A 358 -11.16 -5.38 -2.59
CA THR A 358 -11.24 -5.34 -4.05
C THR A 358 -11.72 -3.97 -4.54
N ILE A 359 -12.77 -3.42 -3.90
CA ILE A 359 -13.25 -2.06 -4.23
C ILE A 359 -12.15 -1.03 -3.96
N GLY A 360 -11.46 -1.13 -2.82
CA GLY A 360 -10.34 -0.24 -2.48
C GLY A 360 -9.19 -0.31 -3.49
N TYR A 361 -8.82 -1.51 -3.93
CA TYR A 361 -7.73 -1.71 -4.90
C TYR A 361 -8.03 -1.19 -6.31
N ILE A 362 -9.31 -0.98 -6.69
CA ILE A 362 -9.66 -0.32 -7.95
C ILE A 362 -9.02 1.07 -8.04
N SER A 363 -8.81 1.76 -6.90
CA SER A 363 -8.13 3.06 -6.85
C SER A 363 -6.69 2.99 -7.35
N PHE A 364 -5.95 1.97 -6.96
CA PHE A 364 -4.54 1.81 -7.37
C PHE A 364 -4.39 1.35 -8.81
N LEU A 365 -5.37 0.62 -9.34
CA LEU A 365 -5.34 0.13 -10.72
C LEU A 365 -5.86 1.17 -11.71
N GLY A 366 -7.05 1.72 -11.42
CA GLY A 366 -7.73 2.66 -12.31
C GLY A 366 -7.32 4.11 -12.09
N GLY A 367 -6.86 4.45 -10.88
CA GLY A 367 -6.52 5.82 -10.49
C GLY A 367 -5.50 6.49 -11.39
N PRO A 368 -4.29 5.95 -11.53
CA PRO A 368 -3.22 6.60 -12.29
C PRO A 368 -3.60 6.88 -13.75
N PRO A 369 -4.12 5.92 -14.55
CA PRO A 369 -4.45 6.20 -15.94
C PRO A 369 -5.65 7.14 -16.09
N VAL A 370 -6.66 7.01 -15.22
CA VAL A 370 -7.85 7.89 -15.26
C VAL A 370 -7.44 9.33 -14.94
N LEU A 371 -6.69 9.54 -13.87
CA LEU A 371 -6.20 10.87 -13.50
C LEU A 371 -5.24 11.43 -14.55
N GLY A 372 -4.33 10.59 -15.08
CA GLY A 372 -3.41 10.98 -16.16
C GLY A 372 -4.15 11.46 -17.40
N PHE A 373 -5.11 10.66 -17.90
CA PHE A 373 -5.90 11.00 -19.07
C PHE A 373 -6.74 12.26 -18.88
N ILE A 374 -7.43 12.41 -17.75
CA ILE A 374 -8.25 13.59 -17.46
C ILE A 374 -7.36 14.83 -17.32
N SER A 375 -6.19 14.69 -16.70
CA SER A 375 -5.26 15.82 -16.48
C SER A 375 -4.72 16.43 -17.77
N GLU A 376 -4.64 15.69 -18.86
CA GLU A 376 -4.28 16.23 -20.17
C GLU A 376 -5.33 17.19 -20.73
N HIS A 377 -6.61 17.03 -20.34
CA HIS A 377 -7.70 17.83 -20.88
C HIS A 377 -8.04 19.04 -20.01
N ILE A 378 -7.97 18.90 -18.67
CA ILE A 378 -8.40 19.94 -17.74
C ILE A 378 -7.30 20.41 -16.78
N GLY A 379 -6.09 19.87 -16.91
CA GLY A 379 -4.96 20.12 -16.01
C GLY A 379 -4.99 19.27 -14.75
N LEU A 380 -3.82 19.01 -14.17
CA LEU A 380 -3.67 18.09 -13.05
C LEU A 380 -4.37 18.61 -11.79
N LEU A 381 -4.21 19.88 -11.44
CA LEU A 381 -4.86 20.45 -10.23
C LEU A 381 -6.38 20.36 -10.31
N ASN A 382 -6.99 20.61 -11.47
CA ASN A 382 -8.43 20.45 -11.65
C ASN A 382 -8.86 18.97 -11.56
N THR A 383 -8.03 18.06 -12.03
CA THR A 383 -8.30 16.62 -11.94
C THR A 383 -8.33 16.14 -10.47
N LEU A 384 -7.54 16.73 -9.59
CA LEU A 384 -7.53 16.38 -8.16
C LEU A 384 -8.86 16.69 -7.43
N PHE A 385 -9.78 17.50 -7.99
CA PHE A 385 -11.13 17.64 -7.42
C PHE A 385 -11.91 16.32 -7.40
N ILE A 386 -11.57 15.36 -8.27
CA ILE A 386 -12.13 13.99 -8.22
C ILE A 386 -11.79 13.34 -6.87
N LEU A 387 -10.55 13.49 -6.41
CA LEU A 387 -10.10 12.96 -5.12
C LEU A 387 -10.87 13.60 -3.96
N VAL A 388 -11.09 14.93 -4.04
CA VAL A 388 -11.91 15.63 -3.04
C VAL A 388 -13.31 15.03 -2.96
N GLY A 389 -13.96 14.81 -4.10
CA GLY A 389 -15.29 14.19 -4.16
C GLY A 389 -15.30 12.78 -3.55
N LEU A 390 -14.32 11.94 -3.88
CA LEU A 390 -14.20 10.58 -3.36
C LEU A 390 -13.93 10.55 -1.85
N VAL A 391 -13.08 11.43 -1.34
CA VAL A 391 -12.80 11.56 0.11
C VAL A 391 -14.02 12.06 0.87
N VAL A 392 -14.77 13.02 0.32
CA VAL A 392 -16.03 13.47 0.91
C VAL A 392 -17.03 12.32 0.99
N LEU A 393 -17.18 11.54 -0.08
CA LEU A 393 -18.00 10.33 -0.06
C LEU A 393 -17.54 9.36 1.02
N SER A 394 -16.23 9.13 1.17
CA SER A 394 -15.68 8.28 2.25
C SER A 394 -16.10 8.78 3.63
N GLY A 395 -16.05 10.08 3.87
CA GLY A 395 -16.50 10.71 5.10
C GLY A 395 -18.00 10.48 5.37
N LEU A 396 -18.86 10.63 4.35
CA LEU A 396 -20.29 10.37 4.44
C LEU A 396 -20.61 8.90 4.74
N PHE A 397 -19.92 7.97 4.09
CA PHE A 397 -20.13 6.53 4.28
C PHE A 397 -19.39 5.95 5.50
N SER A 398 -18.58 6.74 6.22
CA SER A 398 -17.83 6.31 7.41
C SER A 398 -18.68 5.66 8.51
N GLY A 399 -19.98 5.97 8.56
CA GLY A 399 -20.94 5.34 9.49
C GLY A 399 -20.99 3.81 9.37
N ALA A 400 -20.66 3.24 8.19
CA ALA A 400 -20.58 1.80 7.96
C ALA A 400 -19.44 1.12 8.74
N ALA A 401 -18.42 1.89 9.17
CA ALA A 401 -17.31 1.39 9.98
C ALA A 401 -17.65 1.29 11.49
N ARG A 402 -18.89 1.58 11.88
CA ARG A 402 -19.33 1.40 13.29
C ARG A 402 -19.20 -0.08 13.69
N PRO A 403 -18.61 -0.37 14.87
CA PRO A 403 -18.55 -1.75 15.38
C PRO A 403 -19.95 -2.38 15.46
N LEU A 404 -20.06 -3.66 15.13
CA LEU A 404 -21.30 -4.42 15.30
C LEU A 404 -21.59 -4.60 16.78
N ARG A 405 -22.83 -4.39 17.22
CA ARG A 405 -23.23 -4.67 18.60
C ARG A 405 -23.31 -6.18 18.84
N ALA A 406 -22.94 -6.64 20.05
CA ALA A 406 -22.99 -8.04 20.40
C ALA A 406 -24.41 -8.66 20.23
N GLU A 407 -25.46 -7.86 20.46
CA GLU A 407 -26.86 -8.25 20.25
C GLU A 407 -27.20 -8.48 18.77
N GLU A 408 -26.62 -7.69 17.85
CA GLU A 408 -26.80 -7.87 16.40
C GLU A 408 -26.05 -9.11 15.89
N MET A 409 -24.96 -9.49 16.54
CA MET A 409 -24.25 -10.73 16.22
C MET A 409 -25.02 -11.97 16.69
N SER A 410 -25.58 -11.95 17.90
CA SER A 410 -26.36 -13.08 18.44
C SER A 410 -27.66 -13.32 17.67
N SER A 411 -28.38 -12.26 17.30
CA SER A 411 -29.63 -12.38 16.51
C SER A 411 -29.38 -12.88 15.09
N ARG A 412 -28.27 -12.52 14.45
CA ARG A 412 -27.87 -13.01 13.12
C ARG A 412 -27.40 -14.46 13.15
N THR A 413 -26.71 -14.88 14.20
CA THR A 413 -26.31 -16.28 14.40
C THR A 413 -27.53 -17.18 14.61
N ALA A 414 -28.53 -16.72 15.38
CA ALA A 414 -29.78 -17.41 15.57
C ALA A 414 -30.60 -17.54 14.28
N ALA A 415 -30.68 -16.47 13.47
CA ALA A 415 -31.37 -16.48 12.18
C ALA A 415 -30.71 -17.42 11.17
N SER A 416 -29.38 -17.49 11.14
CA SER A 416 -28.65 -18.40 10.24
C SER A 416 -28.76 -19.87 10.66
N ALA A 417 -28.93 -20.15 11.95
CA ALA A 417 -29.17 -21.50 12.45
C ALA A 417 -30.59 -22.01 12.11
N SER A 418 -31.60 -21.15 12.14
CA SER A 418 -32.99 -21.50 11.78
C SER A 418 -33.16 -21.80 10.29
N THR A 419 -32.39 -21.15 9.42
CA THR A 419 -32.45 -21.35 7.94
C THR A 419 -31.74 -22.65 7.51
N ARG A 420 -30.94 -23.28 8.37
CA ARG A 420 -30.27 -24.57 8.09
C ARG A 420 -31.09 -25.78 8.55
N GLN A 421 -32.19 -25.60 9.31
CA GLN A 421 -33.04 -26.65 9.84
C GLN A 421 -34.40 -26.77 9.11
N GLY A 422 -34.69 -25.91 8.14
CA GLY A 422 -35.81 -25.99 7.22
C GLY A 422 -35.33 -26.29 5.79
#